data_26bd103423f9894aa3ab301249f0b573
#
_entry.id   26bd103423f9894aa3ab301249f0b573
#
_cell.length_a   1.000
_cell.length_b   1.000
_cell.length_c   1.000
_cell.angle_alpha   90.00
_cell.angle_beta   90.00
_cell.angle_gamma   90.00
#
_symmetry.space_group_name_H-M   'P 1'
#
loop_
_entity.id
_entity.type
_entity.pdbx_description
1 polymer ?
#
loop_
_entity_poly.entity_id
_entity_poly.type
_entity_poly.pdbx_seq_one_letter_code
_entity_poly.pdbx_strand_id
1 'polypeptide(L)'
;MNMNKIKAVLHNKVLTEMVKDNDYDYIVVDQFEPEKSYYNHLSDVPNPLKGITFITKAEDKCLSVAVSSLISRYIFIKEMDKLGDKYGIFLPKGANYYVEDVGIKLVNKYGEKILHDIAKLNFSNTDRILKEVRK
;
A
#
# COMPACT_ATOMS: atom_id res chain seq x y z
N MET A 1 3.53 12.72 -4.35
CA MET A 1 2.61 12.35 -3.25
C MET A 1 3.41 11.65 -2.14
N ASN A 2 3.24 12.03 -0.87
CA ASN A 2 4.00 11.43 0.23
C ASN A 2 3.39 10.08 0.64
N MET A 3 4.16 8.99 0.50
CA MET A 3 3.70 7.63 0.83
C MET A 3 3.39 7.45 2.31
N ASN A 4 4.12 8.12 3.21
CA ASN A 4 3.84 8.03 4.63
C ASN A 4 2.52 8.71 4.99
N LYS A 5 2.19 9.85 4.34
CA LYS A 5 0.86 10.48 4.50
C LYS A 5 -0.26 9.52 4.08
N ILE A 6 -0.12 8.83 2.94
CA ILE A 6 -1.11 7.84 2.50
C ILE A 6 -1.26 6.72 3.52
N LYS A 7 -0.15 6.15 4.00
CA LYS A 7 -0.18 5.11 5.03
C LYS A 7 -0.87 5.62 6.31
N ALA A 8 -0.50 6.80 6.81
CA ALA A 8 -1.10 7.37 8.01
C ALA A 8 -2.63 7.53 7.86
N VAL A 9 -3.09 8.09 6.75
CA VAL A 9 -4.53 8.28 6.48
C VAL A 9 -5.26 6.93 6.39
N LEU A 10 -4.70 5.95 5.69
CA LEU A 10 -5.31 4.63 5.56
C LEU A 10 -5.35 3.88 6.89
N HIS A 11 -4.25 3.89 7.66
CA HIS A 11 -4.22 3.30 9.01
C HIS A 11 -5.25 3.96 9.91
N ASN A 12 -5.29 5.30 9.95
CA ASN A 12 -6.28 6.01 10.75
C ASN A 12 -7.71 5.63 10.38
N LYS A 13 -8.04 5.56 9.09
CA LYS A 13 -9.37 5.18 8.61
C LYS A 13 -9.73 3.77 9.05
N VAL A 14 -8.88 2.78 8.79
CA VAL A 14 -9.14 1.38 9.13
C VAL A 14 -9.27 1.20 10.63
N LEU A 15 -8.35 1.76 11.42
CA LEU A 15 -8.39 1.64 12.87
C LEU A 15 -9.62 2.34 13.47
N THR A 16 -9.99 3.51 12.97
CA THR A 16 -11.21 4.21 13.41
C THR A 16 -12.47 3.37 13.16
N GLU A 17 -12.56 2.68 12.04
CA GLU A 17 -13.69 1.77 11.80
C GLU A 17 -13.64 0.55 12.72
N MET A 18 -12.47 -0.05 12.92
CA MET A 18 -12.33 -1.24 13.77
C MET A 18 -12.70 -1.00 15.24
N VAL A 19 -12.37 0.17 15.80
CA VAL A 19 -12.65 0.47 17.20
C VAL A 19 -14.09 0.84 17.49
N LYS A 20 -14.94 1.07 16.48
CA LYS A 20 -16.35 1.43 16.67
C LYS A 20 -17.18 0.28 17.24
N ASP A 21 -16.93 -0.92 16.75
CA ASP A 21 -17.79 -2.08 16.97
C ASP A 21 -17.05 -3.22 17.70
N ASN A 22 -15.84 -2.98 18.20
CA ASN A 22 -15.03 -4.00 18.84
C ASN A 22 -14.45 -3.51 20.15
N ASP A 23 -14.48 -4.35 21.19
CA ASP A 23 -13.70 -4.16 22.41
C ASP A 23 -12.22 -4.42 22.13
N TYR A 24 -11.35 -3.61 22.70
CA TYR A 24 -9.90 -3.73 22.53
C TYR A 24 -9.16 -3.25 23.79
N ASP A 25 -8.06 -3.93 24.12
CA ASP A 25 -7.16 -3.49 25.19
C ASP A 25 -6.12 -2.49 24.66
N TYR A 26 -5.62 -2.72 23.45
CA TYR A 26 -4.56 -1.91 22.84
C TYR A 26 -4.78 -1.75 21.33
N ILE A 27 -4.37 -0.59 20.82
CA ILE A 27 -4.28 -0.32 19.38
C ILE A 27 -2.80 -0.27 19.04
N VAL A 28 -2.32 -1.21 18.23
CA VAL A 28 -0.90 -1.32 17.90
C VAL A 28 -0.71 -1.11 16.39
N VAL A 29 0.27 -0.28 16.05
CA VAL A 29 0.72 -0.07 14.66
C VAL A 29 2.21 -0.38 14.56
N ASP A 30 2.60 -1.15 13.54
CA ASP A 30 4.00 -1.29 13.18
C ASP A 30 4.57 0.06 12.72
N GLN A 31 5.56 0.55 13.46
CA GLN A 31 6.05 1.91 13.33
C GLN A 31 6.83 2.10 12.03
N PHE A 32 6.22 2.68 11.03
CA PHE A 32 6.87 3.04 9.76
C PHE A 32 7.44 4.47 9.75
N GLU A 33 7.08 5.29 10.75
CA GLU A 33 7.62 6.63 11.00
C GLU A 33 7.40 7.04 12.47
N PRO A 34 8.08 8.09 12.98
CA PRO A 34 7.84 8.59 14.33
C PRO A 34 6.37 9.02 14.54
N GLU A 35 5.82 8.77 15.72
CA GLU A 35 4.43 9.11 16.08
C GLU A 35 4.08 10.57 15.77
N LYS A 36 4.98 11.52 16.08
CA LYS A 36 4.80 12.94 15.75
C LYS A 36 4.56 13.17 14.25
N SER A 37 5.32 12.48 13.39
CA SER A 37 5.18 12.57 11.93
C SER A 37 3.87 11.97 11.46
N TYR A 38 3.47 10.84 12.03
CA TYR A 38 2.18 10.20 11.76
C TYR A 38 1.01 11.17 12.01
N TYR A 39 0.96 11.79 13.18
CA TYR A 39 -0.10 12.76 13.51
C TYR A 39 0.00 14.07 12.71
N ASN A 40 1.21 14.51 12.33
CA ASN A 40 1.36 15.65 11.42
C ASN A 40 0.73 15.37 10.04
N HIS A 41 0.81 14.12 9.55
CA HIS A 41 0.15 13.73 8.30
C HIS A 41 -1.38 13.71 8.40
N LEU A 42 -1.93 13.65 9.60
CA LEU A 42 -3.36 13.66 9.87
C LEU A 42 -3.90 15.04 10.28
N SER A 43 -3.12 16.12 10.13
CA SER A 43 -3.50 17.47 10.55
C SER A 43 -4.78 17.98 9.87
N ASP A 44 -5.07 17.47 8.68
CA ASP A 44 -6.28 17.77 7.88
C ASP A 44 -7.41 16.74 8.06
N VAL A 45 -7.22 15.73 8.91
CA VAL A 45 -8.22 14.70 9.20
C VAL A 45 -9.01 15.11 10.45
N PRO A 46 -10.35 15.23 10.37
CA PRO A 46 -11.17 15.53 11.55
C PRO A 46 -11.09 14.38 12.58
N ASN A 47 -10.81 14.74 13.84
CA ASN A 47 -10.79 13.79 14.97
C ASN A 47 -9.98 12.51 14.70
N PRO A 48 -8.68 12.61 14.41
CA PRO A 48 -7.86 11.42 14.17
C PRO A 48 -7.81 10.55 15.42
N LEU A 49 -7.84 9.23 15.23
CA LEU A 49 -7.78 8.25 16.30
C LEU A 49 -6.53 8.47 17.15
N LYS A 50 -6.71 8.48 18.47
CA LYS A 50 -5.65 8.63 19.47
C LYS A 50 -5.46 7.33 20.25
N GLY A 51 -4.42 7.28 21.11
CA GLY A 51 -4.15 6.11 21.93
C GLY A 51 -3.51 4.93 21.15
N ILE A 52 -2.91 5.22 20.00
CA ILE A 52 -2.19 4.21 19.23
C ILE A 52 -0.80 3.99 19.82
N THR A 53 -0.44 2.73 20.02
CA THR A 53 0.91 2.33 20.42
C THR A 53 1.73 2.01 19.17
N PHE A 54 2.79 2.78 18.94
CA PHE A 54 3.71 2.56 17.83
C PHE A 54 4.89 1.70 18.26
N ILE A 55 5.07 0.56 17.62
CA ILE A 55 6.12 -0.42 17.95
C ILE A 55 6.90 -0.75 16.68
N THR A 56 8.22 -0.59 16.73
CA THR A 56 9.09 -1.04 15.64
C THR A 56 9.17 -2.57 15.62
N LYS A 57 9.05 -3.17 14.44
CA LYS A 57 8.94 -4.63 14.24
C LYS A 57 7.84 -5.22 15.10
N ALA A 58 6.65 -4.63 15.01
CA ALA A 58 5.53 -5.02 15.84
C ALA A 58 5.05 -6.45 15.54
N GLU A 59 5.27 -6.95 14.33
CA GLU A 59 4.99 -8.32 13.92
C GLU A 59 5.76 -9.36 14.73
N ASP A 60 6.96 -9.02 15.23
CA ASP A 60 7.76 -9.91 16.09
C ASP A 60 7.32 -9.90 17.55
N LYS A 61 6.50 -8.92 17.94
CA LYS A 61 6.15 -8.63 19.36
C LYS A 61 4.66 -8.76 19.65
N CYS A 62 3.84 -8.64 18.62
CA CYS A 62 2.38 -8.58 18.75
C CYS A 62 1.73 -9.53 17.74
N LEU A 63 1.11 -10.60 18.25
CA LEU A 63 0.52 -11.65 17.41
C LEU A 63 -0.57 -11.10 16.47
N SER A 64 -1.39 -10.16 16.94
CA SER A 64 -2.45 -9.55 16.11
C SER A 64 -1.87 -8.78 14.93
N VAL A 65 -0.71 -8.12 15.08
CA VAL A 65 -0.01 -7.44 13.99
C VAL A 65 0.55 -8.45 13.00
N ALA A 66 1.17 -9.54 13.49
CA ALA A 66 1.68 -10.61 12.63
C ALA A 66 0.54 -11.23 11.79
N VAL A 67 -0.59 -11.57 12.42
CA VAL A 67 -1.76 -12.13 11.72
C VAL A 67 -2.33 -11.13 10.70
N SER A 68 -2.48 -9.86 11.07
CA SER A 68 -2.94 -8.79 10.17
C SER A 68 -2.02 -8.65 8.96
N SER A 69 -0.72 -8.74 9.16
CA SER A 69 0.29 -8.70 8.09
C SER A 69 0.12 -9.86 7.11
N LEU A 70 -0.07 -11.09 7.62
CA LEU A 70 -0.30 -12.28 6.77
C LEU A 70 -1.60 -12.17 5.97
N ILE A 71 -2.70 -11.74 6.60
CA ILE A 71 -3.98 -11.54 5.92
C ILE A 71 -3.85 -10.47 4.82
N SER A 72 -3.24 -9.34 5.14
CA SER A 72 -3.02 -8.25 4.18
C SER A 72 -2.17 -8.72 3.00
N ARG A 73 -1.13 -9.51 3.24
CA ARG A 73 -0.28 -10.10 2.21
C ARG A 73 -1.05 -11.06 1.33
N TYR A 74 -1.88 -11.92 1.91
CA TYR A 74 -2.73 -12.86 1.18
C TYR A 74 -3.70 -12.11 0.25
N ILE A 75 -4.41 -11.11 0.80
CA ILE A 75 -5.36 -10.30 0.00
C ILE A 75 -4.64 -9.60 -1.14
N PHE A 76 -3.49 -8.98 -0.87
CA PHE A 76 -2.68 -8.32 -1.89
C PHE A 76 -2.31 -9.27 -3.03
N ILE A 77 -1.88 -10.50 -2.72
CA ILE A 77 -1.54 -11.51 -3.75
C ILE A 77 -2.77 -11.84 -4.56
N LYS A 78 -3.91 -12.10 -3.93
CA LYS A 78 -5.18 -12.40 -4.61
C LYS A 78 -5.66 -11.29 -5.53
N GLU A 79 -5.56 -10.04 -5.10
CA GLU A 79 -5.95 -8.90 -5.94
C GLU A 79 -4.99 -8.70 -7.11
N MET A 80 -3.69 -8.94 -6.93
CA MET A 80 -2.73 -8.94 -8.03
C MET A 80 -3.00 -10.05 -9.05
N ASP A 81 -3.37 -11.24 -8.59
CA ASP A 81 -3.71 -12.36 -9.48
C ASP A 81 -4.98 -12.04 -10.29
N LYS A 82 -6.07 -11.55 -9.65
CA LYS A 82 -7.29 -11.09 -10.34
C LYS A 82 -6.99 -10.00 -11.38
N LEU A 83 -6.10 -9.06 -11.03
CA LEU A 83 -5.70 -8.00 -11.94
C LEU A 83 -4.92 -8.56 -13.13
N GLY A 84 -4.07 -9.55 -12.90
CA GLY A 84 -3.38 -10.29 -13.96
C GLY A 84 -4.35 -11.01 -14.90
N ASP A 85 -5.35 -11.72 -14.34
CA ASP A 85 -6.39 -12.41 -15.09
C ASP A 85 -7.19 -11.44 -15.97
N LYS A 86 -7.56 -10.26 -15.43
CA LYS A 86 -8.25 -9.20 -16.17
C LYS A 86 -7.52 -8.81 -17.46
N TYR A 87 -6.20 -8.78 -17.44
CA TYR A 87 -5.38 -8.39 -18.59
C TYR A 87 -4.73 -9.57 -19.33
N GLY A 88 -4.98 -10.80 -18.89
CA GLY A 88 -4.45 -12.01 -19.49
C GLY A 88 -2.92 -12.12 -19.40
N ILE A 89 -2.32 -11.61 -18.31
CA ILE A 89 -0.88 -11.60 -18.09
C ILE A 89 -0.53 -11.78 -16.61
N PHE A 90 0.55 -12.47 -16.32
CA PHE A 90 1.12 -12.49 -14.97
C PHE A 90 1.70 -11.12 -14.62
N LEU A 91 1.21 -10.50 -13.55
CA LEU A 91 1.72 -9.23 -13.03
C LEU A 91 2.80 -9.49 -11.96
N PRO A 92 4.08 -9.27 -12.27
CA PRO A 92 5.16 -9.45 -11.32
C PRO A 92 5.11 -8.38 -10.23
N LYS A 93 5.52 -8.76 -9.01
CA LYS A 93 5.54 -7.88 -7.85
C LYS A 93 6.94 -7.32 -7.64
N GLY A 94 7.03 -6.06 -7.20
CA GLY A 94 8.30 -5.38 -6.94
C GLY A 94 8.60 -4.24 -7.91
N ALA A 95 9.89 -3.94 -8.10
CA ALA A 95 10.35 -2.80 -8.87
C ALA A 95 11.61 -3.13 -9.69
N ASN A 96 11.74 -4.36 -10.13
CA ASN A 96 12.88 -4.82 -10.93
C ASN A 96 12.62 -4.66 -12.44
N TYR A 97 13.62 -4.95 -13.24
CA TYR A 97 13.57 -4.92 -14.71
C TYR A 97 12.41 -5.74 -15.30
N TYR A 98 12.10 -6.91 -14.76
CA TYR A 98 11.01 -7.74 -15.24
C TYR A 98 9.63 -7.08 -15.08
N VAL A 99 9.44 -6.30 -14.01
CA VAL A 99 8.22 -5.48 -13.81
C VAL A 99 8.10 -4.41 -14.89
N GLU A 100 9.20 -3.77 -15.25
CA GLU A 100 9.22 -2.75 -16.29
C GLU A 100 8.91 -3.33 -17.68
N ASP A 101 9.49 -4.47 -18.02
CA ASP A 101 9.22 -5.17 -19.30
C ASP A 101 7.73 -5.53 -19.46
N VAL A 102 7.11 -6.08 -18.40
CA VAL A 102 5.67 -6.35 -18.39
C VAL A 102 4.87 -5.06 -18.50
N GLY A 103 5.28 -4.00 -17.82
CA GLY A 103 4.64 -2.69 -17.91
C GLY A 103 4.69 -2.11 -19.32
N ILE A 104 5.82 -2.18 -20.01
CA ILE A 104 5.98 -1.75 -21.40
C ILE A 104 5.02 -2.53 -22.33
N LYS A 105 4.96 -3.86 -22.18
CA LYS A 105 4.05 -4.70 -22.98
C LYS A 105 2.58 -4.30 -22.78
N LEU A 106 2.18 -4.02 -21.55
CA LEU A 106 0.82 -3.60 -21.23
C LEU A 106 0.51 -2.20 -21.76
N VAL A 107 1.43 -1.25 -21.64
CA VAL A 107 1.25 0.09 -22.20
C VAL A 107 1.14 0.05 -23.72
N ASN A 108 1.97 -0.74 -24.41
CA ASN A 108 1.88 -0.91 -25.86
C ASN A 108 0.56 -1.54 -26.31
N LYS A 109 -0.04 -2.42 -25.49
CA LYS A 109 -1.31 -3.09 -25.83
C LYS A 109 -2.55 -2.26 -25.48
N TYR A 110 -2.53 -1.56 -24.34
CA TYR A 110 -3.73 -0.93 -23.75
C TYR A 110 -3.62 0.60 -23.61
N GLY A 111 -2.46 1.17 -23.96
CA GLY A 111 -2.16 2.59 -23.80
C GLY A 111 -1.68 2.96 -22.38
N GLU A 112 -1.16 4.18 -22.21
CA GLU A 112 -0.53 4.63 -20.96
C GLU A 112 -1.48 4.63 -19.76
N LYS A 113 -2.79 4.79 -19.99
CA LYS A 113 -3.80 4.82 -18.92
C LYS A 113 -3.85 3.55 -18.09
N ILE A 114 -3.40 2.40 -18.62
CA ILE A 114 -3.37 1.15 -17.87
C ILE A 114 -2.51 1.24 -16.60
N LEU A 115 -1.48 2.09 -16.61
CA LEU A 115 -0.60 2.28 -15.45
C LEU A 115 -1.37 2.78 -14.21
N HIS A 116 -2.50 3.45 -14.37
CA HIS A 116 -3.37 3.84 -13.25
C HIS A 116 -4.00 2.64 -12.53
N ASP A 117 -4.21 1.55 -13.26
CA ASP A 117 -4.79 0.32 -12.70
C ASP A 117 -3.73 -0.59 -12.05
N ILE A 118 -2.53 -0.67 -12.67
CA ILE A 118 -1.54 -1.70 -12.34
C ILE A 118 -0.30 -1.20 -11.59
N ALA A 119 -0.07 0.13 -11.53
CA ALA A 119 1.18 0.68 -11.01
C ALA A 119 0.98 1.71 -9.90
N LYS A 120 1.94 1.77 -9.00
CA LYS A 120 2.09 2.91 -8.08
C LYS A 120 2.80 4.04 -8.82
N LEU A 121 2.03 4.99 -9.35
CA LEU A 121 2.51 6.03 -10.28
C LEU A 121 3.63 6.93 -9.74
N ASN A 122 3.85 6.94 -8.44
CA ASN A 122 4.93 7.71 -7.79
C ASN A 122 6.29 6.98 -7.78
N PHE A 123 6.36 5.76 -8.30
CA PHE A 123 7.60 5.00 -8.42
C PHE A 123 8.29 5.29 -9.75
N SER A 124 9.63 5.37 -9.72
CA SER A 124 10.47 5.64 -10.90
C SER A 124 10.33 4.61 -12.04
N ASN A 125 9.79 3.43 -11.75
CA ASN A 125 9.43 2.44 -12.78
C ASN A 125 8.44 3.01 -13.79
N THR A 126 7.43 3.77 -13.32
CA THR A 126 6.44 4.41 -14.19
C THR A 126 7.11 5.33 -15.20
N ASP A 127 8.03 6.19 -14.74
CA ASP A 127 8.76 7.11 -15.60
C ASP A 127 9.65 6.36 -16.61
N ARG A 128 10.30 5.26 -16.18
CA ARG A 128 11.14 4.44 -17.07
C ARG A 128 10.32 3.73 -18.13
N ILE A 129 9.17 3.16 -17.78
CA ILE A 129 8.23 2.53 -18.72
C ILE A 129 7.77 3.55 -19.77
N LEU A 130 7.27 4.72 -19.33
CA LEU A 130 6.79 5.75 -20.23
C LEU A 130 7.89 6.30 -21.15
N LYS A 131 9.10 6.47 -20.64
CA LYS A 131 10.25 6.92 -21.44
C LYS A 131 10.63 5.90 -22.51
N GLU A 132 10.52 4.60 -22.22
CA GLU A 132 10.84 3.55 -23.19
C GLU A 132 9.79 3.43 -24.28
N VAL A 133 8.50 3.51 -23.92
CA VAL A 133 7.39 3.41 -24.87
C VAL A 133 7.30 4.61 -25.83
N ARG A 134 7.79 5.77 -25.41
CA ARG A 134 7.76 7.02 -26.20
C ARG A 134 8.98 7.22 -27.11
N LYS A 135 9.93 6.28 -27.15
CA LYS A 135 11.03 6.25 -28.12
C LYS A 135 10.56 5.79 -29.49
#